data_675ec3d6948f2afc7630dbb0e1ee36ce
#
_entry.id   675ec3d6948f2afc7630dbb0e1ee36ce
#
_cell.length_a   1.000
_cell.length_b   1.000
_cell.length_c   1.000
_cell.angle_alpha   90.00
_cell.angle_beta   90.00
_cell.angle_gamma   90.00
#
_symmetry.space_group_name_H-M   'P 1'
#
loop_
_entity.id
_entity.type
_entity.pdbx_description
1 polymer ?
#
loop_
_entity_poly.entity_id
_entity_poly.type
_entity_poly.pdbx_seq_one_letter_code
_entity_poly.pdbx_strand_id
1 'polypeptide(L)'
;MTTSPLGLHRVIEPRGVLPQAAWRLDASPAIAADEVRIRVDRLNLDAASYRQIRESYSGDADRIRHAVLDVVATRGKMQNPVTGSGGMLTGTVEEAGPDSPLGLTPGQRVATLVSLTLTPLTITDGLARWDGQSEQVPCDGHAILFARSIAAVLPEDLPAALSLAVLDVCGAPALTRRVVTEEDVVLVVGAAGKSGSLSAAAARQAGASKVIGVVPTEDEAALLRDPIAITEDGGAPGMAHGVRPRRAMSPAAPQSPLAEEIVIADARDPIGLAKRVEAAGGPADVTVVCVDVAGCEGGAILSTKQGGTVIFFSMATSFSAAALGAEGLAADVTMLVGNGYVPGHADFALDLIRSVPSVRRLFELRVGT
;
A
#
# COMPACT_ATOMS: atom_id res chain seq x y z
N MET A 1 -12.52 32.43 9.18
CA MET A 1 -11.77 31.54 10.11
C MET A 1 -10.38 31.36 9.54
N THR A 2 -9.34 31.44 10.36
CA THR A 2 -7.97 31.18 9.90
C THR A 2 -7.86 29.69 9.61
N THR A 3 -7.56 29.35 8.37
CA THR A 3 -7.35 27.96 7.94
C THR A 3 -5.99 27.46 8.44
N SER A 4 -5.89 26.16 8.65
CA SER A 4 -4.64 25.48 8.96
C SER A 4 -4.27 24.58 7.79
N PRO A 5 -3.07 24.69 7.23
CA PRO A 5 -2.61 23.78 6.15
C PRO A 5 -2.68 22.30 6.53
N LEU A 6 -2.69 22.01 7.83
CA LEU A 6 -2.80 20.66 8.41
C LEU A 6 -4.25 20.23 8.67
N GLY A 7 -5.25 21.06 8.41
CA GLY A 7 -6.65 20.73 8.63
C GLY A 7 -7.13 20.84 10.10
N LEU A 8 -6.39 21.54 10.99
CA LEU A 8 -6.76 21.67 12.40
C LEU A 8 -8.13 22.33 12.61
N HIS A 9 -8.56 23.19 11.69
CA HIS A 9 -9.87 23.86 11.71
C HIS A 9 -11.04 22.90 11.49
N ARG A 10 -10.80 21.72 10.92
CA ARG A 10 -11.78 20.65 10.74
C ARG A 10 -11.84 19.68 11.94
N VAL A 11 -10.96 19.80 12.93
CA VAL A 11 -10.98 18.93 14.10
C VAL A 11 -12.11 19.36 15.03
N ILE A 12 -13.06 18.44 15.25
CA ILE A 12 -14.17 18.66 16.20
C ILE A 12 -13.76 18.20 17.59
N GLU A 13 -13.22 16.98 17.70
CA GLU A 13 -12.96 16.32 18.99
C GLU A 13 -11.78 15.33 18.93
N PRO A 14 -10.87 15.36 19.92
CA PRO A 14 -10.60 16.51 20.79
C PRO A 14 -9.95 17.65 20.01
N ARG A 15 -10.21 18.89 20.40
CA ARG A 15 -9.54 20.05 19.77
C ARG A 15 -8.07 20.10 20.12
N GLY A 16 -7.24 20.63 19.22
CA GLY A 16 -5.80 20.83 19.44
C GLY A 16 -4.93 19.63 19.09
N VAL A 17 -5.52 18.56 18.54
CA VAL A 17 -4.77 17.43 17.99
C VAL A 17 -4.75 17.49 16.45
N LEU A 18 -3.84 16.72 15.82
CA LEU A 18 -3.84 16.56 14.36
C LEU A 18 -5.10 15.79 13.90
N PRO A 19 -5.59 16.02 12.66
CA PRO A 19 -6.76 15.34 12.14
C PRO A 19 -6.70 13.81 12.23
N GLN A 20 -5.52 13.21 12.10
CA GLN A 20 -5.32 11.78 12.24
C GLN A 20 -5.61 11.29 13.67
N ALA A 21 -5.18 12.05 14.69
CA ALA A 21 -5.39 11.73 16.08
C ALA A 21 -6.78 12.13 16.60
N ALA A 22 -7.52 12.94 15.85
CA ALA A 22 -8.87 13.36 16.21
C ALA A 22 -9.84 12.18 16.20
N TRP A 23 -10.77 12.17 17.15
CA TRP A 23 -11.90 11.25 17.13
C TRP A 23 -12.85 11.58 15.98
N ARG A 24 -13.15 12.88 15.78
CA ARG A 24 -14.13 13.35 14.81
C ARG A 24 -13.63 14.57 14.04
N LEU A 25 -13.89 14.55 12.72
CA LEU A 25 -13.64 15.66 11.80
C LEU A 25 -14.96 16.27 11.31
N ASP A 26 -14.93 17.56 10.99
CA ASP A 26 -15.98 18.24 10.23
C ASP A 26 -15.84 17.87 8.75
N ALA A 27 -16.76 17.05 8.27
CA ALA A 27 -16.85 16.62 6.88
C ALA A 27 -17.90 17.41 6.07
N SER A 28 -18.27 18.63 6.52
CA SER A 28 -19.16 19.49 5.75
C SER A 28 -18.60 19.79 4.36
N PRO A 29 -19.47 19.90 3.31
CA PRO A 29 -19.00 20.03 1.91
C PRO A 29 -18.44 21.42 1.58
N ALA A 30 -18.72 22.44 2.39
CA ALA A 30 -18.18 23.78 2.16
C ALA A 30 -16.64 23.76 2.38
N ILE A 31 -15.89 24.29 1.41
CA ILE A 31 -14.43 24.35 1.49
C ILE A 31 -13.91 25.73 1.90
N ALA A 32 -12.74 25.74 2.53
CA ALA A 32 -11.97 26.95 2.76
C ALA A 32 -11.13 27.32 1.51
N ALA A 33 -10.54 28.50 1.49
CA ALA A 33 -9.81 29.02 0.34
C ALA A 33 -8.59 28.13 -0.05
N ASP A 34 -8.01 27.39 0.89
CA ASP A 34 -6.84 26.52 0.68
C ASP A 34 -7.20 25.01 0.61
N GLU A 35 -8.48 24.66 0.60
CA GLU A 35 -8.96 23.29 0.53
C GLU A 35 -9.38 22.88 -0.89
N VAL A 36 -9.50 21.57 -1.11
CA VAL A 36 -10.04 20.98 -2.34
C VAL A 36 -11.12 19.97 -1.96
N ARG A 37 -12.30 20.06 -2.61
CA ARG A 37 -13.35 19.05 -2.48
C ARG A 37 -13.27 18.05 -3.62
N ILE A 38 -13.27 16.78 -3.26
CA ILE A 38 -13.28 15.63 -4.17
C ILE A 38 -14.68 15.01 -4.11
N ARG A 39 -15.33 14.84 -5.25
CA ARG A 39 -16.44 13.89 -5.39
C ARG A 39 -15.83 12.49 -5.43
N VAL A 40 -16.20 11.68 -4.45
CA VAL A 40 -15.64 10.33 -4.29
C VAL A 40 -16.30 9.37 -5.28
N ASP A 41 -15.49 8.56 -5.94
CA ASP A 41 -15.96 7.48 -6.82
C ASP A 41 -15.72 6.10 -6.15
N ARG A 42 -14.67 5.98 -5.32
CA ARG A 42 -14.26 4.72 -4.69
C ARG A 42 -13.33 4.95 -3.51
N LEU A 43 -13.49 4.15 -2.45
CA LEU A 43 -12.47 3.98 -1.41
C LEU A 43 -11.66 2.71 -1.70
N ASN A 44 -10.41 2.70 -1.26
CA ASN A 44 -9.61 1.50 -1.07
C ASN A 44 -9.30 1.41 0.42
N LEU A 45 -9.99 0.52 1.11
CA LEU A 45 -9.73 0.28 2.53
C LEU A 45 -8.35 -0.35 2.70
N ASP A 46 -7.65 0.04 3.73
CA ASP A 46 -6.42 -0.64 4.11
C ASP A 46 -6.68 -2.14 4.37
N ALA A 47 -5.79 -3.00 3.87
CA ALA A 47 -5.97 -4.45 3.91
C ALA A 47 -6.15 -5.00 5.34
N ALA A 48 -5.43 -4.45 6.33
CA ALA A 48 -5.58 -4.84 7.72
C ALA A 48 -6.95 -4.42 8.28
N SER A 49 -7.44 -3.23 7.92
CA SER A 49 -8.77 -2.74 8.32
C SER A 49 -9.89 -3.57 7.68
N TYR A 50 -9.80 -3.85 6.39
CA TYR A 50 -10.81 -4.65 5.71
C TYR A 50 -10.85 -6.09 6.28
N ARG A 51 -9.70 -6.73 6.47
CA ARG A 51 -9.60 -8.07 7.06
C ARG A 51 -10.21 -8.09 8.46
N GLN A 52 -9.84 -7.14 9.32
CA GLN A 52 -10.36 -7.06 10.69
C GLN A 52 -11.89 -6.90 10.71
N ILE A 53 -12.47 -6.02 9.88
CA ILE A 53 -13.93 -5.83 9.79
C ILE A 53 -14.58 -7.12 9.28
N ARG A 54 -14.05 -7.73 8.22
CA ARG A 54 -14.57 -8.97 7.64
C ARG A 54 -14.58 -10.12 8.64
N GLU A 55 -13.52 -10.29 9.39
CA GLU A 55 -13.43 -11.32 10.45
C GLU A 55 -14.41 -11.06 11.58
N SER A 56 -14.55 -9.80 12.03
CA SER A 56 -15.49 -9.43 13.09
C SER A 56 -16.95 -9.72 12.76
N TYR A 57 -17.29 -9.72 11.48
CA TYR A 57 -18.65 -9.97 11.01
C TYR A 57 -18.78 -11.27 10.22
N SER A 58 -17.80 -12.18 10.32
CA SER A 58 -17.81 -13.51 9.68
C SER A 58 -18.11 -13.46 8.17
N GLY A 59 -17.68 -12.40 7.48
CA GLY A 59 -17.88 -12.19 6.05
C GLY A 59 -19.30 -11.75 5.64
N ASP A 60 -20.17 -11.40 6.58
CA ASP A 60 -21.51 -10.88 6.29
C ASP A 60 -21.42 -9.50 5.63
N ALA A 61 -21.75 -9.43 4.35
CA ALA A 61 -21.59 -8.23 3.54
C ALA A 61 -22.42 -7.04 4.03
N ASP A 62 -23.64 -7.28 4.51
CA ASP A 62 -24.50 -6.20 5.00
C ASP A 62 -23.95 -5.61 6.30
N ARG A 63 -23.51 -6.45 7.20
CA ARG A 63 -22.88 -6.01 8.47
C ARG A 63 -21.55 -5.30 8.23
N ILE A 64 -20.75 -5.75 7.26
CA ILE A 64 -19.51 -5.09 6.85
C ILE A 64 -19.81 -3.68 6.31
N ARG A 65 -20.82 -3.55 5.40
CA ARG A 65 -21.24 -2.24 4.88
C ARG A 65 -21.69 -1.30 5.98
N HIS A 66 -22.55 -1.77 6.89
CA HIS A 66 -23.01 -0.96 8.02
C HIS A 66 -21.85 -0.51 8.92
N ALA A 67 -20.90 -1.39 9.21
CA ALA A 67 -19.74 -1.04 10.03
C ALA A 67 -18.90 0.08 9.40
N VAL A 68 -18.65 0.05 8.10
CA VAL A 68 -17.90 1.11 7.39
C VAL A 68 -18.70 2.41 7.40
N LEU A 69 -20.02 2.37 7.12
CA LEU A 69 -20.89 3.55 7.17
C LEU A 69 -20.94 4.18 8.55
N ASP A 70 -21.06 3.37 9.60
CA ASP A 70 -21.10 3.84 10.99
C ASP A 70 -19.78 4.54 11.38
N VAL A 71 -18.64 3.98 10.98
CA VAL A 71 -17.33 4.62 11.22
C VAL A 71 -17.28 5.98 10.55
N VAL A 72 -17.62 6.08 9.27
CA VAL A 72 -17.57 7.34 8.52
C VAL A 72 -18.58 8.35 9.05
N ALA A 73 -19.82 7.95 9.31
CA ALA A 73 -20.87 8.84 9.81
C ALA A 73 -20.55 9.39 11.20
N THR A 74 -20.01 8.54 12.08
CA THR A 74 -19.70 8.93 13.46
C THR A 74 -18.45 9.81 13.54
N ARG A 75 -17.44 9.49 12.74
CA ARG A 75 -16.11 10.12 12.85
C ARG A 75 -15.86 11.20 11.80
N GLY A 76 -16.69 11.31 10.76
CA GLY A 76 -16.46 12.23 9.64
C GLY A 76 -15.18 11.88 8.85
N LYS A 77 -14.69 10.64 8.96
CA LYS A 77 -13.51 10.10 8.31
C LYS A 77 -13.52 8.57 8.37
N MET A 78 -12.82 7.90 7.45
CA MET A 78 -12.59 6.47 7.57
C MET A 78 -11.33 6.20 8.39
N GLN A 79 -11.51 5.82 9.63
CA GLN A 79 -10.43 5.32 10.50
C GLN A 79 -10.99 4.20 11.35
N ASN A 80 -10.57 2.98 11.04
CA ASN A 80 -10.98 1.80 11.81
C ASN A 80 -10.55 1.95 13.28
N PRO A 81 -11.47 1.86 14.24
CA PRO A 81 -11.15 2.05 15.66
C PRO A 81 -10.24 0.96 16.23
N VAL A 82 -10.15 -0.21 15.59
CA VAL A 82 -9.33 -1.35 16.05
C VAL A 82 -7.92 -1.26 15.50
N THR A 83 -7.77 -1.07 14.18
CA THR A 83 -6.45 -1.04 13.51
C THR A 83 -5.82 0.35 13.48
N GLY A 84 -6.63 1.40 13.65
CA GLY A 84 -6.19 2.78 13.50
C GLY A 84 -5.93 3.21 12.05
N SER A 85 -6.06 2.31 11.08
CA SER A 85 -5.82 2.56 9.66
C SER A 85 -7.10 2.93 8.90
N GLY A 86 -6.98 3.38 7.65
CA GLY A 86 -8.12 3.85 6.86
C GLY A 86 -8.06 3.44 5.39
N GLY A 87 -6.97 3.74 4.72
CA GLY A 87 -6.81 3.54 3.28
C GLY A 87 -6.75 4.84 2.50
N MET A 88 -7.19 4.82 1.25
CA MET A 88 -7.18 5.95 0.34
C MET A 88 -8.45 5.99 -0.51
N LEU A 89 -8.61 7.01 -1.37
CA LEU A 89 -9.74 7.12 -2.29
C LEU A 89 -9.33 7.53 -3.70
N THR A 90 -10.22 7.26 -4.65
CA THR A 90 -10.23 7.92 -5.95
C THR A 90 -11.50 8.74 -6.11
N GLY A 91 -11.40 9.81 -6.89
CA GLY A 91 -12.53 10.67 -7.17
C GLY A 91 -12.20 11.71 -8.21
N THR A 92 -13.12 12.65 -8.39
CA THR A 92 -12.98 13.77 -9.30
C THR A 92 -12.96 15.07 -8.50
N VAL A 93 -12.02 15.95 -8.80
CA VAL A 93 -11.98 17.29 -8.21
C VAL A 93 -13.27 18.01 -8.58
N GLU A 94 -14.05 18.38 -7.58
CA GLU A 94 -15.32 19.08 -7.76
C GLU A 94 -15.14 20.58 -7.60
N GLU A 95 -14.36 20.98 -6.61
CA GLU A 95 -14.05 22.37 -6.31
C GLU A 95 -12.65 22.51 -5.73
N ALA A 96 -11.92 23.53 -6.15
CA ALA A 96 -10.61 23.87 -5.60
C ALA A 96 -10.64 25.32 -5.11
N GLY A 97 -10.25 25.54 -3.88
CA GLY A 97 -10.13 26.88 -3.32
C GLY A 97 -9.02 27.68 -4.03
N PRO A 98 -9.19 29.00 -4.15
CA PRO A 98 -8.28 29.85 -4.94
C PRO A 98 -6.84 29.88 -4.40
N ASP A 99 -6.66 29.59 -3.12
CA ASP A 99 -5.35 29.59 -2.44
C ASP A 99 -4.80 28.16 -2.24
N SER A 100 -5.41 27.15 -2.85
CA SER A 100 -4.96 25.75 -2.70
C SER A 100 -3.60 25.53 -3.39
N PRO A 101 -2.57 25.06 -2.65
CA PRO A 101 -1.25 24.80 -3.23
C PRO A 101 -1.17 23.46 -3.95
N LEU A 102 -2.25 22.66 -4.00
CA LEU A 102 -2.25 21.32 -4.56
C LEU A 102 -2.16 21.31 -6.10
N GLY A 103 -2.40 22.45 -6.76
CA GLY A 103 -2.37 22.54 -8.23
C GLY A 103 -3.48 21.73 -8.93
N LEU A 104 -4.49 21.30 -8.19
CA LEU A 104 -5.61 20.52 -8.72
C LEU A 104 -6.69 21.42 -9.31
N THR A 105 -7.29 21.00 -10.41
CA THR A 105 -8.37 21.74 -11.08
C THR A 105 -9.64 20.92 -11.18
N PRO A 106 -10.84 21.56 -11.14
CA PRO A 106 -12.11 20.85 -11.30
C PRO A 106 -12.16 19.99 -12.57
N GLY A 107 -12.68 18.77 -12.43
CA GLY A 107 -12.76 17.77 -13.49
C GLY A 107 -11.60 16.79 -13.53
N GLN A 108 -10.47 17.08 -12.90
CA GLN A 108 -9.36 16.12 -12.81
C GLN A 108 -9.74 14.90 -11.96
N ARG A 109 -9.41 13.72 -12.46
CA ARG A 109 -9.53 12.47 -11.69
C ARG A 109 -8.27 12.27 -10.87
N VAL A 110 -8.44 12.01 -9.59
CA VAL A 110 -7.32 11.93 -8.63
C VAL A 110 -7.45 10.70 -7.73
N ALA A 111 -6.30 10.24 -7.23
CA ALA A 111 -6.21 9.38 -6.07
C ALA A 111 -5.57 10.16 -4.92
N THR A 112 -6.12 10.03 -3.71
CA THR A 112 -5.45 10.59 -2.53
C THR A 112 -4.27 9.70 -2.15
N LEU A 113 -3.16 10.32 -1.75
CA LEU A 113 -1.97 9.64 -1.24
C LEU A 113 -1.78 9.93 0.26
N VAL A 114 -2.80 10.51 0.88
CA VAL A 114 -2.94 10.68 2.32
C VAL A 114 -3.98 9.72 2.85
N SER A 115 -3.78 9.24 4.06
CA SER A 115 -4.70 8.29 4.67
C SER A 115 -6.08 8.88 4.89
N LEU A 116 -7.12 8.08 4.66
CA LEU A 116 -8.49 8.41 5.04
C LEU A 116 -8.66 8.67 6.54
N THR A 117 -7.68 8.30 7.36
CA THR A 117 -7.67 8.56 8.82
C THR A 117 -7.59 10.05 9.17
N LEU A 118 -7.14 10.88 8.23
CA LEU A 118 -7.03 12.33 8.41
C LEU A 118 -7.88 13.12 7.41
N THR A 119 -8.59 12.44 6.50
CA THR A 119 -9.34 13.06 5.40
C THR A 119 -10.82 13.16 5.79
N PRO A 120 -11.40 14.38 5.91
CA PRO A 120 -12.83 14.53 6.09
C PRO A 120 -13.59 13.85 4.95
N LEU A 121 -14.56 13.00 5.30
CA LEU A 121 -15.24 12.10 4.36
C LEU A 121 -16.72 11.98 4.73
N THR A 122 -17.57 12.05 3.71
CA THR A 122 -19.00 11.72 3.79
C THR A 122 -19.33 10.74 2.67
N ILE A 123 -20.10 9.69 2.98
CA ILE A 123 -20.67 8.74 2.03
C ILE A 123 -22.18 9.00 1.95
N THR A 124 -22.71 9.09 0.73
CA THR A 124 -24.10 9.49 0.49
C THR A 124 -24.99 8.42 -0.13
N ASP A 125 -24.43 7.36 -0.70
CA ASP A 125 -25.14 6.27 -1.40
C ASP A 125 -25.40 5.03 -0.55
N GLY A 126 -25.04 5.04 0.75
CA GLY A 126 -25.20 3.89 1.65
C GLY A 126 -24.38 2.67 1.23
N LEU A 127 -23.35 2.83 0.40
CA LEU A 127 -22.50 1.76 -0.16
C LEU A 127 -23.32 0.69 -0.93
N ALA A 128 -24.42 1.09 -1.56
CA ALA A 128 -25.33 0.15 -2.22
C ALA A 128 -24.69 -0.64 -3.37
N ARG A 129 -23.61 -0.09 -3.97
CA ARG A 129 -22.88 -0.73 -5.07
C ARG A 129 -21.77 -1.67 -4.61
N TRP A 130 -21.48 -1.72 -3.31
CA TRP A 130 -20.40 -2.56 -2.77
C TRP A 130 -20.96 -3.90 -2.28
N ASP A 131 -20.36 -4.98 -2.74
CA ASP A 131 -20.74 -6.36 -2.34
C ASP A 131 -20.10 -6.81 -1.01
N GLY A 132 -19.22 -5.98 -0.42
CA GLY A 132 -18.52 -6.29 0.83
C GLY A 132 -17.42 -7.34 0.70
N GLN A 133 -17.04 -7.76 -0.53
CA GLN A 133 -16.11 -8.87 -0.76
C GLN A 133 -14.68 -8.44 -1.11
N SER A 134 -14.42 -7.15 -1.23
CA SER A 134 -13.09 -6.61 -1.53
C SER A 134 -12.82 -5.32 -0.75
N GLU A 135 -11.55 -4.94 -0.64
CA GLU A 135 -11.13 -3.66 -0.06
C GLU A 135 -11.50 -2.45 -0.92
N GLN A 136 -11.84 -2.65 -2.20
CA GLN A 136 -12.26 -1.57 -3.09
C GLN A 136 -13.77 -1.35 -3.00
N VAL A 137 -14.15 -0.18 -2.49
CA VAL A 137 -15.51 0.19 -2.11
C VAL A 137 -16.05 1.25 -3.08
N PRO A 138 -16.80 0.87 -4.14
CA PRO A 138 -17.50 1.86 -4.98
C PRO A 138 -18.52 2.62 -4.12
N CYS A 139 -18.44 3.94 -4.14
CA CYS A 139 -19.35 4.78 -3.36
C CYS A 139 -19.52 6.17 -3.99
N ASP A 140 -20.58 6.85 -3.60
CA ASP A 140 -20.77 8.27 -3.84
C ASP A 140 -20.63 9.04 -2.52
N GLY A 141 -20.03 10.23 -2.60
CA GLY A 141 -19.80 11.07 -1.44
C GLY A 141 -18.85 12.20 -1.77
N HIS A 142 -18.33 12.85 -0.73
CA HIS A 142 -17.30 13.85 -0.89
C HIS A 142 -16.21 13.71 0.17
N ALA A 143 -15.01 14.16 -0.18
CA ALA A 143 -13.88 14.27 0.73
C ALA A 143 -13.21 15.63 0.59
N ILE A 144 -12.56 16.08 1.67
CA ILE A 144 -11.86 17.36 1.69
C ILE A 144 -10.37 17.14 1.83
N LEU A 145 -9.58 17.72 0.93
CA LEU A 145 -8.14 17.74 1.00
C LEU A 145 -7.65 19.07 1.57
N PHE A 146 -6.71 19.04 2.49
CA PHE A 146 -6.06 20.20 3.07
C PHE A 146 -4.89 20.67 2.20
N ALA A 147 -4.38 21.84 2.47
CA ALA A 147 -3.23 22.40 1.74
C ALA A 147 -1.97 21.52 1.78
N ARG A 148 -1.78 20.71 2.81
CA ARG A 148 -0.68 19.73 2.91
C ARG A 148 -1.07 18.29 2.56
N SER A 149 -2.26 18.08 2.03
CA SER A 149 -2.62 16.78 1.48
C SER A 149 -1.80 16.47 0.23
N ILE A 150 -1.74 15.19 -0.12
CA ILE A 150 -1.06 14.72 -1.33
C ILE A 150 -2.08 13.96 -2.15
N ALA A 151 -2.16 14.27 -3.44
CA ALA A 151 -2.98 13.55 -4.40
C ALA A 151 -2.20 13.38 -5.71
N ALA A 152 -2.44 12.28 -6.41
CA ALA A 152 -1.93 12.04 -7.75
C ALA A 152 -3.07 12.17 -8.76
N VAL A 153 -2.85 12.85 -9.86
CA VAL A 153 -3.76 12.82 -11.00
C VAL A 153 -3.70 11.42 -11.62
N LEU A 154 -4.86 10.78 -11.79
CA LEU A 154 -4.92 9.43 -12.35
C LEU A 154 -4.54 9.46 -13.83
N PRO A 155 -3.64 8.58 -14.26
CA PRO A 155 -3.23 8.50 -15.65
C PRO A 155 -4.38 7.94 -16.52
N GLU A 156 -4.46 8.40 -17.78
CA GLU A 156 -5.45 7.92 -18.74
C GLU A 156 -5.07 6.58 -19.38
N ASP A 157 -3.78 6.25 -19.39
CA ASP A 157 -3.21 5.05 -20.01
C ASP A 157 -3.31 3.78 -19.16
N LEU A 158 -3.74 3.90 -17.89
CA LEU A 158 -3.89 2.78 -16.98
C LEU A 158 -5.33 2.69 -16.44
N PRO A 159 -5.86 1.47 -16.24
CA PRO A 159 -7.14 1.28 -15.57
C PRO A 159 -7.14 1.89 -14.16
N ALA A 160 -8.23 2.56 -13.78
CA ALA A 160 -8.31 3.24 -12.48
C ALA A 160 -8.12 2.28 -11.28
N ALA A 161 -8.63 1.05 -11.36
CA ALA A 161 -8.46 0.04 -10.32
C ALA A 161 -6.99 -0.39 -10.18
N LEU A 162 -6.28 -0.53 -11.30
CA LEU A 162 -4.85 -0.83 -11.32
C LEU A 162 -4.05 0.34 -10.73
N SER A 163 -4.32 1.56 -11.17
CA SER A 163 -3.67 2.78 -10.66
C SER A 163 -3.87 2.92 -9.15
N LEU A 164 -5.10 2.69 -8.66
CA LEU A 164 -5.41 2.74 -7.23
C LEU A 164 -4.61 1.70 -6.44
N ALA A 165 -4.55 0.45 -6.94
CA ALA A 165 -3.78 -0.61 -6.28
C ALA A 165 -2.28 -0.32 -6.19
N VAL A 166 -1.72 0.35 -7.21
CA VAL A 166 -0.31 0.77 -7.25
C VAL A 166 -0.05 1.94 -6.31
N LEU A 167 -0.91 2.94 -6.36
CA LEU A 167 -0.78 4.16 -5.56
C LEU A 167 -0.95 3.90 -4.06
N ASP A 168 -1.72 2.86 -3.71
CA ASP A 168 -1.89 2.39 -2.32
C ASP A 168 -0.56 2.01 -1.64
N VAL A 169 0.41 1.56 -2.42
CA VAL A 169 1.71 1.06 -1.93
C VAL A 169 2.92 1.79 -2.52
N CYS A 170 2.71 2.91 -3.19
CA CYS A 170 3.75 3.62 -3.95
C CYS A 170 4.93 4.13 -3.10
N GLY A 171 4.77 4.26 -1.80
CA GLY A 171 5.84 4.63 -0.88
C GLY A 171 6.92 3.55 -0.74
N ALA A 172 6.57 2.26 -0.84
CA ALA A 172 7.52 1.16 -0.66
C ALA A 172 8.63 1.16 -1.73
N PRO A 173 8.32 1.15 -3.04
CA PRO A 173 9.35 1.19 -4.07
C PRO A 173 10.17 2.49 -4.04
N ALA A 174 9.54 3.62 -3.73
CA ALA A 174 10.23 4.90 -3.68
C ALA A 174 11.23 4.97 -2.52
N LEU A 175 10.87 4.43 -1.36
CA LEU A 175 11.80 4.33 -0.22
C LEU A 175 12.91 3.32 -0.49
N THR A 176 12.59 2.18 -1.10
CA THR A 176 13.58 1.17 -1.52
C THR A 176 14.62 1.79 -2.46
N ARG A 177 14.18 2.46 -3.54
CA ARG A 177 15.08 3.16 -4.48
C ARG A 177 15.96 4.22 -3.80
N ARG A 178 15.44 4.90 -2.79
CA ARG A 178 16.18 5.95 -2.07
C ARG A 178 17.30 5.40 -1.20
N VAL A 179 17.17 4.14 -0.72
CA VAL A 179 18.11 3.50 0.21
C VAL A 179 19.09 2.61 -0.52
N VAL A 180 18.64 1.87 -1.52
CA VAL A 180 19.45 0.89 -2.28
C VAL A 180 20.47 1.63 -3.15
N THR A 181 21.71 1.14 -3.11
CA THR A 181 22.82 1.59 -3.95
C THR A 181 23.25 0.47 -4.91
N GLU A 182 24.14 0.81 -5.85
CA GLU A 182 24.79 -0.17 -6.71
C GLU A 182 25.57 -1.20 -5.86
N GLU A 183 25.54 -2.47 -6.29
CA GLU A 183 26.19 -3.59 -5.63
C GLU A 183 25.51 -4.12 -4.36
N ASP A 184 24.48 -3.48 -3.82
CA ASP A 184 23.75 -3.98 -2.66
C ASP A 184 23.08 -5.34 -2.94
N VAL A 185 23.15 -6.25 -1.96
CA VAL A 185 22.25 -7.40 -1.87
C VAL A 185 20.97 -6.97 -1.15
N VAL A 186 19.84 -7.08 -1.83
CA VAL A 186 18.53 -6.65 -1.30
C VAL A 186 17.65 -7.85 -1.00
N LEU A 187 17.16 -7.92 0.23
CA LEU A 187 16.17 -8.91 0.66
C LEU A 187 14.78 -8.28 0.69
N VAL A 188 13.81 -8.87 0.01
CA VAL A 188 12.41 -8.42 0.04
C VAL A 188 11.56 -9.50 0.68
N VAL A 189 11.07 -9.26 1.89
CA VAL A 189 10.17 -10.17 2.62
C VAL A 189 8.73 -9.87 2.23
N GLY A 190 8.06 -10.85 1.63
CA GLY A 190 6.75 -10.70 0.98
C GLY A 190 6.85 -10.22 -0.47
N ALA A 191 7.86 -10.70 -1.19
CA ALA A 191 8.23 -10.24 -2.52
C ALA A 191 7.12 -10.41 -3.59
N ALA A 192 6.22 -11.36 -3.45
CA ALA A 192 5.08 -11.54 -4.36
C ALA A 192 3.91 -10.57 -4.08
N GLY A 193 3.91 -9.84 -2.95
CA GLY A 193 2.90 -8.85 -2.59
C GLY A 193 2.95 -7.58 -3.46
N LYS A 194 1.94 -6.70 -3.34
CA LYS A 194 1.91 -5.39 -4.04
C LYS A 194 3.17 -4.57 -3.73
N SER A 195 3.41 -4.29 -2.45
CA SER A 195 4.59 -3.54 -1.98
C SER A 195 5.89 -4.24 -2.33
N GLY A 196 5.96 -5.58 -2.12
CA GLY A 196 7.16 -6.37 -2.33
C GLY A 196 7.60 -6.45 -3.78
N SER A 197 6.69 -6.69 -4.72
CA SER A 197 7.01 -6.77 -6.15
C SER A 197 7.50 -5.43 -6.71
N LEU A 198 6.87 -4.32 -6.29
CA LEU A 198 7.35 -2.98 -6.65
C LEU A 198 8.71 -2.66 -6.01
N SER A 199 8.93 -3.08 -4.74
CA SER A 199 10.23 -2.88 -4.07
C SER A 199 11.34 -3.69 -4.73
N ALA A 200 11.07 -4.94 -5.12
CA ALA A 200 12.03 -5.76 -5.85
C ALA A 200 12.41 -5.11 -7.20
N ALA A 201 11.42 -4.64 -7.96
CA ALA A 201 11.67 -3.91 -9.21
C ALA A 201 12.45 -2.61 -8.99
N ALA A 202 12.13 -1.87 -7.93
CA ALA A 202 12.84 -0.64 -7.57
C ALA A 202 14.30 -0.90 -7.17
N ALA A 203 14.57 -1.97 -6.42
CA ALA A 203 15.93 -2.37 -6.04
C ALA A 203 16.77 -2.70 -7.29
N ARG A 204 16.21 -3.48 -8.22
CA ARG A 204 16.88 -3.77 -9.50
C ARG A 204 17.16 -2.52 -10.32
N GLN A 205 16.18 -1.60 -10.41
CA GLN A 205 16.37 -0.35 -11.14
C GLN A 205 17.40 0.57 -10.46
N ALA A 206 17.57 0.46 -9.13
CA ALA A 206 18.61 1.19 -8.39
C ALA A 206 20.02 0.59 -8.56
N GLY A 207 20.15 -0.58 -9.21
CA GLY A 207 21.44 -1.21 -9.47
C GLY A 207 21.84 -2.30 -8.47
N ALA A 208 20.90 -2.79 -7.63
CA ALA A 208 21.18 -3.90 -6.72
C ALA A 208 21.87 -5.05 -7.45
N SER A 209 22.95 -5.57 -6.87
CA SER A 209 23.70 -6.69 -7.44
C SER A 209 22.93 -8.01 -7.37
N LYS A 210 22.06 -8.14 -6.37
CA LYS A 210 21.18 -9.29 -6.17
C LYS A 210 19.91 -8.87 -5.44
N VAL A 211 18.77 -9.43 -5.87
CA VAL A 211 17.51 -9.36 -5.13
C VAL A 211 17.11 -10.76 -4.69
N ILE A 212 16.91 -10.96 -3.38
CA ILE A 212 16.41 -12.19 -2.77
C ILE A 212 14.95 -11.95 -2.38
N GLY A 213 14.02 -12.68 -2.99
CA GLY A 213 12.60 -12.59 -2.67
C GLY A 213 12.18 -13.67 -1.69
N VAL A 214 11.58 -13.30 -0.55
CA VAL A 214 11.00 -14.25 0.41
C VAL A 214 9.50 -14.32 0.24
N VAL A 215 8.98 -15.52 0.15
CA VAL A 215 7.55 -15.84 0.05
C VAL A 215 7.19 -17.01 0.98
N PRO A 216 5.92 -17.12 1.45
CA PRO A 216 5.53 -18.19 2.36
C PRO A 216 5.26 -19.52 1.68
N THR A 217 4.94 -19.55 0.38
CA THR A 217 4.46 -20.75 -0.33
C THR A 217 5.10 -20.92 -1.71
N GLU A 218 5.02 -22.15 -2.24
CA GLU A 218 5.45 -22.44 -3.61
C GLU A 218 4.59 -21.73 -4.66
N ASP A 219 3.30 -21.55 -4.39
CA ASP A 219 2.40 -20.82 -5.29
C ASP A 219 2.85 -19.35 -5.47
N GLU A 220 3.22 -18.70 -4.37
CA GLU A 220 3.77 -17.34 -4.43
C GLU A 220 5.17 -17.31 -5.07
N ALA A 221 5.98 -18.35 -4.88
CA ALA A 221 7.26 -18.47 -5.56
C ALA A 221 7.09 -18.63 -7.08
N ALA A 222 6.09 -19.38 -7.52
CA ALA A 222 5.75 -19.51 -8.93
C ALA A 222 5.35 -18.16 -9.56
N LEU A 223 4.60 -17.33 -8.82
CA LEU A 223 4.24 -15.97 -9.25
C LEU A 223 5.48 -15.09 -9.49
N LEU A 224 6.54 -15.25 -8.68
CA LEU A 224 7.78 -14.47 -8.86
C LEU A 224 8.65 -14.98 -9.99
N ARG A 225 8.67 -16.33 -10.23
CA ARG A 225 9.49 -16.94 -11.29
C ARG A 225 8.98 -16.57 -12.67
N ASP A 226 7.69 -16.71 -12.87
CA ASP A 226 7.05 -16.41 -14.16
C ASP A 226 5.61 -15.93 -14.01
N PRO A 227 5.39 -14.67 -13.65
CA PRO A 227 4.04 -14.14 -13.52
C PRO A 227 3.28 -14.08 -14.86
N ILE A 228 3.97 -14.23 -15.99
CA ILE A 228 3.39 -14.16 -17.34
C ILE A 228 2.90 -15.53 -17.81
N ALA A 229 3.54 -16.63 -17.39
CA ALA A 229 3.15 -17.99 -17.75
C ALA A 229 1.91 -18.50 -17.00
N ILE A 230 1.46 -17.82 -15.96
CA ILE A 230 0.25 -18.21 -15.22
C ILE A 230 -0.97 -17.90 -16.07
N THR A 231 -1.48 -18.93 -16.74
CA THR A 231 -2.77 -18.91 -17.42
C THR A 231 -3.90 -19.14 -16.40
N GLU A 232 -5.09 -18.65 -16.71
CA GLU A 232 -6.29 -18.61 -15.85
C GLU A 232 -6.81 -19.96 -15.34
N ASP A 233 -6.19 -21.10 -15.71
CA ASP A 233 -6.59 -22.45 -15.30
C ASP A 233 -6.05 -22.92 -13.95
N GLY A 234 -5.12 -22.20 -13.35
CA GLY A 234 -4.57 -22.49 -12.03
C GLY A 234 -5.09 -21.51 -10.99
N GLY A 235 -6.25 -21.79 -10.41
CA GLY A 235 -6.84 -20.97 -9.37
C GLY A 235 -5.91 -20.84 -8.16
N ALA A 236 -5.33 -19.68 -7.94
CA ALA A 236 -4.63 -19.35 -6.72
C ALA A 236 -5.65 -19.28 -5.56
N PRO A 237 -5.37 -19.86 -4.39
CA PRO A 237 -6.28 -19.79 -3.25
C PRO A 237 -6.46 -18.34 -2.80
N GLY A 238 -7.69 -17.81 -2.95
CA GLY A 238 -8.08 -16.47 -2.51
C GLY A 238 -8.49 -15.48 -3.61
N MET A 239 -8.52 -15.90 -4.89
CA MET A 239 -9.00 -15.05 -5.99
C MET A 239 -10.45 -15.38 -6.36
N ALA A 240 -11.26 -14.35 -6.59
CA ALA A 240 -12.65 -14.46 -7.00
C ALA A 240 -12.79 -15.12 -8.39
N HIS A 241 -13.70 -16.08 -8.51
CA HIS A 241 -14.01 -16.78 -9.75
C HIS A 241 -14.69 -15.86 -10.78
N GLY A 242 -14.24 -15.93 -12.02
CA GLY A 242 -15.05 -15.64 -13.18
C GLY A 242 -14.58 -14.58 -14.17
N VAL A 243 -13.49 -14.82 -14.93
CA VAL A 243 -13.22 -14.06 -16.16
C VAL A 243 -12.79 -15.00 -17.28
N ARG A 244 -13.40 -14.86 -18.49
CA ARG A 244 -13.07 -15.63 -19.68
C ARG A 244 -11.82 -15.12 -20.40
N PRO A 245 -11.00 -15.99 -21.06
CA PRO A 245 -9.70 -15.62 -21.59
C PRO A 245 -9.77 -14.69 -22.80
N ARG A 246 -8.92 -13.69 -22.83
CA ARG A 246 -8.58 -12.92 -24.04
C ARG A 246 -7.26 -13.41 -24.64
N ARG A 247 -7.30 -13.53 -25.95
CA ARG A 247 -6.32 -13.93 -26.98
C ARG A 247 -4.85 -13.71 -26.59
N ALA A 248 -4.04 -14.77 -26.75
CA ALA A 248 -2.60 -14.80 -26.57
C ALA A 248 -1.87 -13.64 -27.29
N MET A 249 -1.09 -12.88 -26.51
CA MET A 249 -0.12 -11.93 -27.06
C MET A 249 1.16 -12.68 -27.43
N SER A 250 1.85 -12.19 -28.47
CA SER A 250 3.14 -12.72 -28.96
C SER A 250 4.17 -12.82 -27.84
N PRO A 251 5.13 -13.77 -27.91
CA PRO A 251 6.16 -13.97 -26.90
C PRO A 251 7.01 -12.70 -26.76
N ALA A 252 6.94 -12.06 -25.61
CA ALA A 252 7.83 -10.97 -25.23
C ALA A 252 9.26 -11.53 -25.02
N ALA A 253 10.27 -10.67 -25.23
CA ALA A 253 11.67 -11.01 -24.94
C ALA A 253 11.83 -11.54 -23.50
N PRO A 254 12.80 -12.42 -23.22
CA PRO A 254 13.03 -12.96 -21.89
C PRO A 254 13.30 -11.81 -20.93
N GLN A 255 12.41 -11.65 -19.96
CA GLN A 255 12.50 -10.59 -18.97
C GLN A 255 13.31 -11.07 -17.78
N SER A 256 14.13 -10.18 -17.25
CA SER A 256 14.87 -10.48 -16.01
C SER A 256 13.87 -10.76 -14.89
N PRO A 257 14.06 -11.82 -14.10
CA PRO A 257 13.20 -12.14 -12.98
C PRO A 257 13.18 -10.99 -11.97
N LEU A 258 12.11 -10.84 -11.21
CA LEU A 258 12.01 -9.82 -10.16
C LEU A 258 13.00 -10.04 -9.02
N ALA A 259 13.32 -11.30 -8.75
CA ALA A 259 14.35 -11.72 -7.80
C ALA A 259 15.23 -12.79 -8.45
N GLU A 260 16.54 -12.71 -8.24
CA GLU A 260 17.51 -13.73 -8.68
C GLU A 260 17.37 -15.01 -7.88
N GLU A 261 17.07 -14.86 -6.58
CA GLU A 261 16.88 -15.99 -5.67
C GLU A 261 15.50 -15.87 -5.00
N ILE A 262 14.81 -17.00 -4.89
CA ILE A 262 13.51 -17.07 -4.24
C ILE A 262 13.61 -18.04 -3.07
N VAL A 263 13.34 -17.50 -1.88
CA VAL A 263 13.37 -18.23 -0.61
C VAL A 263 11.93 -18.48 -0.15
N ILE A 264 11.58 -19.75 0.03
CA ILE A 264 10.30 -20.13 0.64
C ILE A 264 10.54 -20.31 2.13
N ALA A 265 9.99 -19.39 2.94
CA ALA A 265 10.16 -19.38 4.39
C ALA A 265 8.99 -18.70 5.11
N ASP A 266 8.72 -19.14 6.33
CA ASP A 266 7.90 -18.37 7.25
C ASP A 266 8.75 -17.24 7.85
N ALA A 267 8.37 -16.00 7.58
CA ALA A 267 9.08 -14.82 8.08
C ALA A 267 9.06 -14.69 9.62
N ARG A 268 8.16 -15.43 10.30
CA ARG A 268 8.08 -15.51 11.76
C ARG A 268 9.05 -16.52 12.38
N ASP A 269 9.71 -17.34 11.57
CA ASP A 269 10.81 -18.22 12.01
C ASP A 269 12.14 -17.51 11.76
N PRO A 270 12.69 -16.78 12.73
CA PRO A 270 13.85 -15.93 12.52
C PRO A 270 15.10 -16.73 12.15
N ILE A 271 15.29 -17.91 12.76
CA ILE A 271 16.46 -18.75 12.53
C ILE A 271 16.36 -19.46 11.18
N GLY A 272 15.17 -20.01 10.86
CA GLY A 272 14.93 -20.67 9.58
C GLY A 272 15.05 -19.70 8.41
N LEU A 273 14.52 -18.49 8.55
CA LEU A 273 14.64 -17.45 7.53
C LEU A 273 16.10 -17.05 7.31
N ALA A 274 16.83 -16.69 8.38
CA ALA A 274 18.22 -16.26 8.27
C ALA A 274 19.13 -17.31 7.59
N LYS A 275 18.99 -18.59 7.97
CA LYS A 275 19.76 -19.70 7.32
C LYS A 275 19.46 -19.84 5.83
N ARG A 276 18.19 -19.69 5.44
CA ARG A 276 17.79 -19.80 4.02
C ARG A 276 18.25 -18.59 3.22
N VAL A 277 18.21 -17.40 3.79
CA VAL A 277 18.72 -16.18 3.18
C VAL A 277 20.24 -16.26 3.00
N GLU A 278 20.97 -16.76 3.99
CA GLU A 278 22.41 -17.01 3.88
C GLU A 278 22.73 -17.99 2.75
N ALA A 279 21.99 -19.09 2.67
CA ALA A 279 22.15 -20.06 1.57
C ALA A 279 21.84 -19.48 0.18
N ALA A 280 20.99 -18.46 0.11
CA ALA A 280 20.65 -17.71 -1.10
C ALA A 280 21.65 -16.58 -1.44
N GLY A 281 22.70 -16.42 -0.63
CA GLY A 281 23.76 -15.43 -0.84
C GLY A 281 23.59 -14.11 -0.06
N GLY A 282 22.79 -14.13 1.02
CA GLY A 282 22.79 -13.11 2.06
C GLY A 282 23.98 -13.25 3.03
N PRO A 283 24.00 -12.51 4.16
CA PRO A 283 22.97 -11.55 4.57
C PRO A 283 22.88 -10.31 3.68
N ALA A 284 21.74 -9.64 3.70
CA ALA A 284 21.46 -8.50 2.83
C ALA A 284 22.02 -7.18 3.34
N ASP A 285 22.38 -6.27 2.43
CA ASP A 285 22.70 -4.88 2.73
C ASP A 285 21.45 -4.10 3.10
N VAL A 286 20.35 -4.37 2.38
CA VAL A 286 19.06 -3.74 2.60
C VAL A 286 17.98 -4.83 2.67
N THR A 287 17.22 -4.85 3.76
CA THR A 287 16.05 -5.72 3.92
C THR A 287 14.78 -4.87 3.91
N VAL A 288 13.83 -5.20 3.02
CA VAL A 288 12.52 -4.53 2.92
C VAL A 288 11.43 -5.49 3.40
N VAL A 289 10.76 -5.13 4.48
CA VAL A 289 9.68 -5.94 5.08
C VAL A 289 8.34 -5.43 4.59
N CYS A 290 7.69 -6.22 3.72
CA CYS A 290 6.42 -5.92 3.05
C CYS A 290 5.28 -6.87 3.45
N VAL A 291 5.51 -7.77 4.40
CA VAL A 291 4.48 -8.72 4.86
C VAL A 291 3.58 -8.10 5.91
N ASP A 292 2.29 -8.38 5.81
CA ASP A 292 1.28 -7.93 6.78
C ASP A 292 1.04 -9.02 7.86
N VAL A 293 2.14 -9.44 8.51
CA VAL A 293 2.14 -10.40 9.62
C VAL A 293 3.06 -9.93 10.73
N ALA A 294 2.60 -10.00 11.97
CA ALA A 294 3.39 -9.67 13.15
C ALA A 294 4.46 -10.74 13.42
N GLY A 295 5.57 -10.33 14.03
CA GLY A 295 6.64 -11.24 14.47
C GLY A 295 7.72 -11.53 13.43
N CYS A 296 7.79 -10.74 12.36
CA CYS A 296 8.82 -10.87 11.31
C CYS A 296 10.10 -10.08 11.62
N GLU A 297 10.11 -9.26 12.65
CA GLU A 297 11.17 -8.29 12.95
C GLU A 297 12.52 -8.98 13.17
N GLY A 298 12.55 -10.02 14.02
CA GLY A 298 13.77 -10.76 14.35
C GLY A 298 14.38 -11.46 13.14
N GLY A 299 13.54 -12.02 12.28
CA GLY A 299 13.98 -12.67 11.03
C GLY A 299 14.59 -11.67 10.04
N ALA A 300 13.97 -10.51 9.90
CA ALA A 300 14.48 -9.43 9.05
C ALA A 300 15.83 -8.91 9.54
N ILE A 301 15.96 -8.67 10.85
CA ILE A 301 17.20 -8.19 11.48
C ILE A 301 18.34 -9.22 11.29
N LEU A 302 18.10 -10.50 11.60
CA LEU A 302 19.10 -11.58 11.45
C LEU A 302 19.53 -11.79 9.98
N SER A 303 18.66 -11.48 9.03
CA SER A 303 18.93 -11.60 7.60
C SER A 303 19.64 -10.38 7.01
N THR A 304 19.86 -9.34 7.82
CA THR A 304 20.56 -8.10 7.45
C THR A 304 21.96 -8.12 8.03
N LYS A 305 22.97 -7.74 7.23
CA LYS A 305 24.35 -7.67 7.71
C LYS A 305 24.57 -6.50 8.66
N GLN A 306 25.64 -6.59 9.45
CA GLN A 306 26.09 -5.46 10.31
C GLN A 306 26.32 -4.21 9.47
N GLY A 307 25.86 -3.06 9.94
CA GLY A 307 25.85 -1.79 9.21
C GLY A 307 24.75 -1.68 8.13
N GLY A 308 23.98 -2.73 7.90
CA GLY A 308 22.90 -2.74 6.90
C GLY A 308 21.64 -2.00 7.33
N THR A 309 20.66 -1.93 6.45
CA THR A 309 19.40 -1.20 6.66
C THR A 309 18.19 -2.12 6.57
N VAL A 310 17.30 -2.05 7.55
CA VAL A 310 15.98 -2.71 7.52
C VAL A 310 14.90 -1.66 7.32
N ILE A 311 14.09 -1.81 6.26
CA ILE A 311 12.93 -0.96 5.98
C ILE A 311 11.67 -1.72 6.38
N PHE A 312 11.00 -1.28 7.44
CA PHE A 312 9.70 -1.82 7.82
C PHE A 312 8.59 -1.03 7.13
N PHE A 313 8.00 -1.63 6.10
CA PHE A 313 6.89 -1.03 5.35
C PHE A 313 5.52 -1.66 5.67
N SER A 314 5.44 -2.47 6.70
CA SER A 314 4.21 -3.12 7.15
C SER A 314 3.69 -2.46 8.42
N MET A 315 2.38 -2.23 8.47
CA MET A 315 1.68 -1.78 9.67
C MET A 315 1.56 -2.88 10.74
N ALA A 316 1.82 -4.14 10.39
CA ALA A 316 1.88 -5.26 11.35
C ALA A 316 3.18 -5.28 12.16
N THR A 317 4.17 -4.45 11.81
CA THR A 317 5.46 -4.38 12.51
C THR A 317 5.30 -3.80 13.91
N SER A 318 5.88 -4.51 14.90
CA SER A 318 6.08 -3.99 16.25
C SER A 318 7.44 -3.29 16.35
N PHE A 319 7.46 -1.97 16.32
CA PHE A 319 8.73 -1.21 16.40
C PHE A 319 9.45 -1.41 17.71
N SER A 320 8.71 -1.61 18.81
CA SER A 320 9.31 -1.96 20.11
C SER A 320 9.98 -3.33 20.06
N ALA A 321 9.34 -4.33 19.45
CA ALA A 321 9.93 -5.66 19.28
C ALA A 321 11.17 -5.61 18.36
N ALA A 322 11.14 -4.81 17.30
CA ALA A 322 12.29 -4.60 16.42
C ALA A 322 13.49 -4.00 17.17
N ALA A 323 13.25 -2.94 17.95
CA ALA A 323 14.31 -2.27 18.73
C ALA A 323 14.93 -3.21 19.77
N LEU A 324 14.09 -3.88 20.59
CA LEU A 324 14.55 -4.84 21.61
C LEU A 324 15.18 -6.08 20.97
N GLY A 325 14.68 -6.50 19.81
CA GLY A 325 15.26 -7.62 19.04
C GLY A 325 16.67 -7.30 18.56
N ALA A 326 16.89 -6.11 17.99
CA ALA A 326 18.21 -5.68 17.54
C ALA A 326 19.20 -5.58 18.71
N GLU A 327 18.78 -5.02 19.86
CA GLU A 327 19.60 -4.98 21.07
C GLU A 327 19.95 -6.39 21.56
N GLY A 328 18.94 -7.27 21.67
CA GLY A 328 19.14 -8.64 22.14
C GLY A 328 20.02 -9.50 21.22
N LEU A 329 20.10 -9.17 19.94
CA LEU A 329 20.94 -9.83 18.94
C LEU A 329 22.31 -9.14 18.75
N ALA A 330 22.56 -8.02 19.45
CA ALA A 330 23.71 -7.14 19.23
C ALA A 330 23.87 -6.79 17.74
N ALA A 331 22.74 -6.53 17.07
CA ALA A 331 22.70 -6.22 15.64
C ALA A 331 22.88 -4.72 15.42
N ASP A 332 23.97 -4.35 14.74
CA ASP A 332 24.21 -2.97 14.28
C ASP A 332 23.48 -2.78 12.95
N VAL A 333 22.21 -2.35 13.00
CA VAL A 333 21.37 -2.11 11.83
C VAL A 333 20.67 -0.76 11.92
N THR A 334 20.57 -0.07 10.80
CA THR A 334 19.66 1.09 10.67
C THR A 334 18.25 0.60 10.41
N MET A 335 17.29 1.04 11.23
CA MET A 335 15.88 0.71 11.02
C MET A 335 15.10 1.92 10.53
N LEU A 336 14.44 1.79 9.39
CA LEU A 336 13.59 2.81 8.79
C LEU A 336 12.12 2.39 8.87
N VAL A 337 11.27 3.32 9.29
CA VAL A 337 9.83 3.17 9.23
C VAL A 337 9.35 3.69 7.89
N GLY A 338 8.74 2.83 7.10
CA GLY A 338 8.14 3.20 5.83
C GLY A 338 6.87 4.02 6.04
N ASN A 339 6.97 5.33 5.91
CA ASN A 339 5.85 6.27 6.15
C ASN A 339 4.94 6.50 4.93
N GLY A 340 5.18 5.79 3.83
CA GLY A 340 4.37 5.88 2.62
C GLY A 340 4.61 7.11 1.75
N TYR A 341 5.43 8.08 2.18
CA TYR A 341 5.70 9.29 1.41
C TYR A 341 7.18 9.50 1.11
N VAL A 342 7.45 9.64 -0.19
CA VAL A 342 8.72 10.15 -0.74
C VAL A 342 8.35 11.07 -1.90
N PRO A 343 8.98 12.24 -2.09
CA PRO A 343 8.71 13.10 -3.26
C PRO A 343 8.80 12.31 -4.58
N GLY A 344 7.77 12.42 -5.44
CA GLY A 344 7.69 11.70 -6.73
C GLY A 344 7.34 10.21 -6.63
N HIS A 345 6.95 9.70 -5.46
CA HIS A 345 6.65 8.28 -5.24
C HIS A 345 5.52 7.74 -6.13
N ALA A 346 4.49 8.54 -6.41
CA ALA A 346 3.37 8.14 -7.25
C ALA A 346 3.80 7.88 -8.70
N ASP A 347 4.47 8.87 -9.32
CA ASP A 347 4.94 8.77 -10.71
C ASP A 347 5.91 7.62 -10.85
N PHE A 348 6.84 7.48 -9.91
CA PHE A 348 7.80 6.39 -9.91
C PHE A 348 7.15 5.00 -9.87
N ALA A 349 6.16 4.80 -8.99
CA ALA A 349 5.46 3.52 -8.92
C ALA A 349 4.64 3.22 -10.18
N LEU A 350 3.98 4.24 -10.77
CA LEU A 350 3.27 4.10 -12.04
C LEU A 350 4.23 3.81 -13.21
N ASP A 351 5.43 4.38 -13.20
CA ASP A 351 6.44 4.08 -14.22
C ASP A 351 6.99 2.65 -14.10
N LEU A 352 7.11 2.11 -12.88
CA LEU A 352 7.44 0.69 -12.68
C LEU A 352 6.38 -0.24 -13.28
N ILE A 353 5.08 0.09 -13.11
CA ILE A 353 4.00 -0.68 -13.75
C ILE A 353 4.04 -0.61 -15.27
N ARG A 354 4.46 0.52 -15.86
CA ARG A 354 4.59 0.68 -17.30
C ARG A 354 5.81 -0.05 -17.85
N SER A 355 6.93 0.00 -17.13
CA SER A 355 8.22 -0.46 -17.60
C SER A 355 8.57 -1.89 -17.21
N VAL A 356 7.92 -2.48 -16.20
CA VAL A 356 8.21 -3.83 -15.68
C VAL A 356 6.97 -4.73 -15.85
N PRO A 357 6.85 -5.46 -16.99
CA PRO A 357 5.67 -6.27 -17.30
C PRO A 357 5.36 -7.35 -16.27
N SER A 358 6.36 -7.94 -15.62
CA SER A 358 6.15 -8.92 -14.55
C SER A 358 5.44 -8.32 -13.33
N VAL A 359 5.81 -7.10 -12.91
CA VAL A 359 5.10 -6.37 -11.85
C VAL A 359 3.68 -6.04 -12.29
N ARG A 360 3.52 -5.52 -13.51
CA ARG A 360 2.20 -5.21 -14.06
C ARG A 360 1.29 -6.43 -14.01
N ARG A 361 1.77 -7.58 -14.46
CA ARG A 361 1.00 -8.83 -14.47
C ARG A 361 0.59 -9.28 -13.06
N LEU A 362 1.47 -9.17 -12.07
CA LEU A 362 1.14 -9.47 -10.68
C LEU A 362 0.00 -8.60 -10.14
N PHE A 363 -0.01 -7.32 -10.51
CA PHE A 363 -1.09 -6.41 -10.14
C PHE A 363 -2.39 -6.71 -10.88
N GLU A 364 -2.35 -6.97 -12.19
CA GLU A 364 -3.52 -7.34 -12.99
C GLU A 364 -4.21 -8.61 -12.46
N LEU A 365 -3.42 -9.64 -12.10
CA LEU A 365 -3.94 -10.87 -11.48
C LEU A 365 -4.66 -10.58 -10.15
N ARG A 366 -4.19 -9.60 -9.37
CA ARG A 366 -4.79 -9.25 -8.07
C ARG A 366 -6.03 -8.40 -8.18
N VAL A 367 -6.12 -7.52 -9.17
CA VAL A 367 -7.28 -6.63 -9.36
C VAL A 367 -8.33 -7.18 -10.33
N GLY A 368 -8.06 -8.34 -10.94
CA GLY A 368 -8.99 -9.03 -11.84
C GLY A 368 -9.21 -8.28 -13.18
N THR A 369 -8.17 -7.63 -13.71
CA THR A 369 -8.22 -6.84 -14.96
C THR A 369 -7.34 -7.43 -16.06
#